data_d09131838dc129d996a084ed8d49e0b5
#
_entry.id   d09131838dc129d996a084ed8d49e0b5
#
_cell.length_a   1.000
_cell.length_b   1.000
_cell.length_c   1.000
_cell.angle_alpha   90.00
_cell.angle_beta   90.00
_cell.angle_gamma   90.00
#
_symmetry.space_group_name_H-M   'P 1'
#
loop_
_entity.id
_entity.type
_entity.pdbx_description
1 polymer ?
#
loop_
_entity_poly.entity_id
_entity_poly.type
_entity_poly.pdbx_seq_one_letter_code
_entity_poly.pdbx_strand_id
1 'polypeptide(L)'
;GPSCIKARKVGTLTYLYFKNGIGLQAKNGRLTGFEVAGDDGVFHTAPAEIEGESVILRCDEVTEPTMVRYGWQPFTRANLVNGAQLPCSTFEMKIPQ
;
A
#
# COMPACT_ATOMS: atom_id res chain seq x y z
N GLY A 1 -2.33 14.22 -5.85
CA GLY A 1 -2.94 12.92 -5.61
C GLY A 1 -2.82 12.45 -4.17
N PRO A 2 -3.29 11.24 -3.85
CA PRO A 2 -3.15 10.70 -2.50
C PRO A 2 -1.69 10.47 -2.14
N SER A 3 -1.37 10.65 -0.85
CA SER A 3 -0.05 10.37 -0.30
C SER A 3 -0.22 9.54 0.96
N CYS A 4 0.55 8.48 1.10
CA CYS A 4 0.53 7.68 2.33
C CYS A 4 1.23 8.46 3.45
N ILE A 5 0.52 8.67 4.55
CA ILE A 5 1.05 9.44 5.68
C ILE A 5 1.30 8.59 6.91
N LYS A 6 0.78 7.37 6.94
CA LYS A 6 0.90 6.52 8.12
C LYS A 6 0.69 5.06 7.73
N ALA A 7 1.49 4.18 8.33
CA ALA A 7 1.31 2.75 8.29
C ALA A 7 1.10 2.24 9.71
N ARG A 8 0.22 1.24 9.87
CA ARG A 8 -0.10 0.65 11.16
C ARG A 8 -0.21 -0.86 11.03
N LYS A 9 0.40 -1.57 11.97
CA LYS A 9 0.28 -3.02 12.07
C LYS A 9 -0.94 -3.37 12.91
N VAL A 10 -1.80 -4.23 12.35
CA VAL A 10 -2.97 -4.77 13.05
C VAL A 10 -2.96 -6.29 12.87
N GLY A 11 -2.42 -7.01 13.86
CA GLY A 11 -2.18 -8.44 13.72
C GLY A 11 -1.21 -8.71 12.58
N THR A 12 -1.63 -9.51 11.59
CA THR A 12 -0.82 -9.81 10.40
C THR A 12 -1.10 -8.85 9.24
N LEU A 13 -2.02 -7.90 9.43
CA LEU A 13 -2.41 -6.94 8.40
C LEU A 13 -1.63 -5.64 8.54
N THR A 14 -1.46 -4.93 7.43
CA THR A 14 -0.91 -3.58 7.42
C THR A 14 -1.98 -2.62 6.92
N TYR A 15 -2.28 -1.61 7.72
CA TYR A 15 -3.22 -0.54 7.36
C TYR A 15 -2.43 0.68 6.93
N LEU A 16 -2.79 1.23 5.77
CA LEU A 16 -2.19 2.44 5.23
C LEU A 16 -3.23 3.56 5.19
N TYR A 17 -2.85 4.73 5.68
CA TYR A 17 -3.73 5.91 5.73
C TYR A 17 -3.19 6.98 4.80
N PHE A 18 -4.08 7.68 4.10
CA PHE A 18 -3.71 8.59 3.03
C PHE A 18 -4.23 9.99 3.25
N LYS A 19 -3.39 10.97 2.93
CA LYS A 19 -3.81 12.35 2.72
C LYS A 19 -4.39 12.42 1.30
N ASN A 20 -5.44 13.23 1.12
CA ASN A 20 -6.16 13.35 -0.16
C ASN A 20 -6.71 12.01 -0.66
N GLY A 21 -7.14 11.16 0.27
CA GLY A 21 -7.65 9.82 0.00
C GLY A 21 -9.16 9.72 -0.20
N ILE A 22 -9.84 10.83 -0.44
CA ILE A 22 -11.29 10.79 -0.68
C ILE A 22 -11.53 10.11 -2.03
N GLY A 23 -12.37 9.06 -2.03
CA GLY A 23 -12.70 8.34 -3.24
C GLY A 23 -11.58 7.47 -3.77
N LEU A 24 -10.75 6.90 -2.89
CA LEU A 24 -9.71 5.94 -3.30
C LEU A 24 -10.30 4.83 -4.15
N GLN A 25 -9.65 4.50 -5.24
CA GLN A 25 -10.07 3.42 -6.14
C GLN A 25 -8.88 2.90 -6.93
N ALA A 26 -9.02 1.67 -7.43
CA ALA A 26 -8.06 1.08 -8.36
C ALA A 26 -8.47 1.45 -9.77
N LYS A 27 -7.54 2.01 -10.54
CA LYS A 27 -7.78 2.33 -11.94
C LYS A 27 -7.59 1.07 -12.78
N ASN A 28 -8.57 0.76 -13.64
CA ASN A 28 -8.50 -0.36 -14.59
C ASN A 28 -8.34 -1.72 -13.91
N GLY A 29 -9.15 -2.00 -12.89
CA GLY A 29 -9.26 -3.33 -12.35
C GLY A 29 -8.76 -3.47 -10.92
N ARG A 30 -8.01 -4.54 -10.66
CA ARG A 30 -7.55 -4.92 -9.34
C ARG A 30 -6.47 -3.98 -8.83
N LEU A 31 -6.55 -3.61 -7.55
CA LEU A 31 -5.52 -2.78 -6.91
C LEU A 31 -4.20 -3.54 -6.85
N THR A 32 -3.14 -2.94 -7.39
CA THR A 32 -1.79 -3.50 -7.44
C THR A 32 -0.73 -2.44 -7.14
N GLY A 33 0.49 -2.89 -6.94
CA GLY A 33 1.64 -2.00 -6.76
C GLY A 33 2.22 -1.98 -5.36
N PHE A 34 1.64 -2.71 -4.41
CA PHE A 34 2.11 -2.74 -3.04
C PHE A 34 3.02 -3.94 -2.79
N GLU A 35 4.06 -3.72 -2.00
CA GLU A 35 4.99 -4.74 -1.56
C GLU A 35 5.28 -4.55 -0.08
N VAL A 36 5.49 -5.64 0.65
CA VAL A 36 5.92 -5.60 2.05
C VAL A 36 7.12 -6.49 2.28
N ALA A 37 7.92 -6.16 3.27
CA ALA A 37 9.05 -6.96 3.71
C ALA A 37 9.05 -7.10 5.23
N GLY A 38 9.63 -8.18 5.72
CA GLY A 38 9.97 -8.34 7.13
C GLY A 38 11.39 -7.90 7.39
N ASP A 39 11.96 -8.37 8.50
CA ASP A 39 13.31 -7.98 8.93
C ASP A 39 14.41 -8.46 7.98
N ASP A 40 14.13 -9.46 7.15
CA ASP A 40 15.10 -9.93 6.15
C ASP A 40 15.25 -8.97 4.97
N GLY A 41 14.39 -7.96 4.86
CA GLY A 41 14.46 -6.97 3.78
C GLY A 41 14.02 -7.48 2.42
N VAL A 42 13.46 -8.68 2.34
CA VAL A 42 12.98 -9.26 1.08
C VAL A 42 11.53 -8.83 0.86
N PHE A 43 11.28 -8.09 -0.22
CA PHE A 43 9.94 -7.58 -0.55
C PHE A 43 9.14 -8.60 -1.33
N HIS A 44 7.88 -8.74 -0.96
CA HIS A 44 6.90 -9.61 -1.62
C HIS A 44 5.68 -8.79 -2.01
N THR A 45 5.09 -9.11 -3.14
CA THR A 45 3.83 -8.48 -3.56
C THR A 45 2.77 -8.72 -2.50
N ALA A 46 2.09 -7.65 -2.10
CA ALA A 46 1.04 -7.70 -1.09
C ALA A 46 -0.33 -7.45 -1.71
N PRO A 47 -1.25 -8.41 -1.64
CA PRO A 47 -2.65 -8.15 -1.98
C PRO A 47 -3.19 -6.99 -1.16
N ALA A 48 -3.96 -6.12 -1.80
CA ALA A 48 -4.42 -4.88 -1.21
C ALA A 48 -5.92 -4.69 -1.42
N GLU A 49 -6.58 -4.15 -0.40
CA GLU A 49 -8.00 -3.80 -0.45
C GLU A 49 -8.19 -2.36 0.00
N ILE A 50 -9.11 -1.65 -0.65
CA ILE A 50 -9.47 -0.29 -0.25
C ILE A 50 -10.60 -0.37 0.77
N GLU A 51 -10.45 0.37 1.86
CA GLU A 51 -11.48 0.54 2.88
C GLU A 51 -11.59 2.03 3.21
N GLY A 52 -12.57 2.70 2.60
CA GLY A 52 -12.72 4.14 2.75
C GLY A 52 -11.51 4.90 2.22
N GLU A 53 -10.84 5.64 3.10
CA GLU A 53 -9.63 6.39 2.77
C GLU A 53 -8.35 5.65 3.18
N SER A 54 -8.46 4.35 3.40
CA SER A 54 -7.37 3.48 3.81
C SER A 54 -7.16 2.36 2.80
N VAL A 55 -5.98 1.77 2.83
CA VAL A 55 -5.67 0.54 2.10
C VAL A 55 -5.18 -0.49 3.11
N ILE A 56 -5.70 -1.71 3.02
CA ILE A 56 -5.33 -2.81 3.88
C ILE A 56 -4.53 -3.82 3.08
N LEU A 57 -3.33 -4.13 3.55
CA LEU A 57 -2.46 -5.12 2.92
C LEU A 57 -2.47 -6.42 3.70
N ARG A 58 -2.52 -7.52 2.96
CA ARG A 58 -2.41 -8.87 3.50
C ARG A 58 -1.37 -9.61 2.68
N CYS A 59 -0.31 -10.08 3.32
CA CYS A 59 0.75 -10.83 2.64
C CYS A 59 1.09 -12.06 3.47
N ASP A 60 0.66 -13.22 3.01
CA ASP A 60 0.85 -14.48 3.74
C ASP A 60 2.33 -14.89 3.83
N GLU A 61 3.15 -14.40 2.91
CA GLU A 61 4.59 -14.69 2.87
C GLU A 61 5.39 -13.90 3.88
N VAL A 62 4.79 -12.84 4.46
CA VAL A 62 5.45 -11.96 5.44
C VAL A 62 4.57 -11.85 6.67
N THR A 63 4.86 -12.68 7.68
CA THR A 63 4.05 -12.73 8.90
C THR A 63 4.30 -11.55 9.84
N GLU A 64 5.50 -10.95 9.77
CA GLU A 64 5.90 -9.81 10.58
C GLU A 64 6.36 -8.66 9.67
N PRO A 65 5.43 -7.96 9.00
CA PRO A 65 5.83 -6.89 8.10
C PRO A 65 6.41 -5.70 8.85
N THR A 66 7.55 -5.19 8.37
CA THR A 66 8.27 -4.06 8.96
C THR A 66 8.44 -2.90 7.98
N MET A 67 8.31 -3.16 6.68
CA MET A 67 8.46 -2.16 5.62
C MET A 67 7.38 -2.33 4.57
N VAL A 68 6.93 -1.23 4.00
CA VAL A 68 5.98 -1.22 2.89
C VAL A 68 6.47 -0.31 1.79
N ARG A 69 6.23 -0.71 0.54
CA ARG A 69 6.52 0.08 -0.66
C ARG A 69 5.31 0.13 -1.57
N TYR A 70 5.20 1.22 -2.30
CA TYR A 70 4.18 1.36 -3.34
C TYR A 70 4.79 1.98 -4.60
N GLY A 71 4.56 1.33 -5.74
CA GLY A 71 5.03 1.82 -7.03
C GLY A 71 6.55 1.86 -7.15
N TRP A 72 7.26 0.99 -6.45
CA TRP A 72 8.71 1.03 -6.31
C TRP A 72 9.44 0.43 -7.50
N GLN A 73 8.88 -0.62 -8.09
CA GLN A 73 9.54 -1.32 -9.19
C GLN A 73 9.42 -0.55 -10.51
N PRO A 74 10.46 -0.61 -11.39
CA PRO A 74 10.31 -0.15 -12.75
C PRO A 74 9.16 -0.91 -13.43
N PHE A 75 8.42 -0.26 -14.30
CA PHE A 75 7.26 -0.86 -14.99
C PHE A 75 6.19 -1.36 -14.03
N THR A 76 6.08 -0.72 -12.86
CA THR A 76 5.04 -1.06 -11.89
C THR A 76 3.65 -0.90 -12.50
N ARG A 77 2.72 -1.75 -12.05
CA ARG A 77 1.31 -1.64 -12.38
C ARG A 77 0.52 -0.93 -11.26
N ALA A 78 1.21 -0.08 -10.53
CA ALA A 78 0.60 0.71 -9.47
C ALA A 78 -0.56 1.53 -10.01
N ASN A 79 -1.75 1.36 -9.45
CA ASN A 79 -2.98 1.91 -10.02
C ASN A 79 -3.91 2.52 -8.98
N LEU A 80 -3.39 2.91 -7.82
CA LEU A 80 -4.20 3.61 -6.83
C LEU A 80 -4.39 5.06 -7.23
N VAL A 81 -5.63 5.50 -7.28
CA VAL A 81 -6.01 6.90 -7.56
C VAL A 81 -7.04 7.35 -6.55
N ASN A 82 -7.26 8.66 -6.44
CA ASN A 82 -8.37 9.20 -5.65
C ASN A 82 -9.59 9.47 -6.53
N GLY A 83 -10.66 10.01 -5.94
CA GLY A 83 -11.89 10.33 -6.68
C GLY A 83 -11.71 11.34 -7.81
N ALA A 84 -10.68 12.18 -7.74
CA ALA A 84 -10.31 13.13 -8.81
C ALA A 84 -9.44 12.48 -9.90
N GLN A 85 -9.24 11.17 -9.85
CA GLN A 85 -8.42 10.39 -10.79
C GLN A 85 -6.93 10.74 -10.74
N LEU A 86 -6.46 11.34 -9.65
CA LEU A 86 -5.06 11.66 -9.46
C LEU A 86 -4.32 10.46 -8.88
N PRO A 87 -3.16 10.10 -9.44
CA PRO A 87 -2.41 8.93 -8.97
C PRO A 87 -1.77 9.15 -7.60
N CYS A 88 -1.68 8.07 -6.84
CA CYS A 88 -0.97 8.06 -5.58
C CYS A 88 0.53 8.20 -5.80
N SER A 89 1.18 9.02 -4.99
CA SER A 89 2.64 9.14 -5.00
C SER A 89 3.28 7.83 -4.56
N THR A 90 4.39 7.47 -5.19
CA THR A 90 5.19 6.31 -4.77
C THR A 90 5.80 6.57 -3.40
N PHE A 91 6.01 5.51 -2.63
CA PHE A 91 6.59 5.67 -1.30
C PHE A 91 7.23 4.38 -0.79
N GLU A 92 8.09 4.55 0.20
CA GLU A 92 8.59 3.48 1.05
C GLU A 92 8.46 3.97 2.49
N MET A 93 7.98 3.13 3.38
CA MET A 93 7.69 3.52 4.76
C MET A 93 7.92 2.36 5.71
N LYS A 94 8.47 2.68 6.89
CA LYS A 94 8.53 1.72 7.99
C LYS A 94 7.13 1.52 8.58
N ILE A 95 6.85 0.29 8.96
CA ILE A 95 5.63 -0.06 9.66
C ILE A 95 5.98 -0.13 11.15
N PRO A 96 5.45 0.76 12.00
CA PRO A 96 5.73 0.73 13.43
C PRO A 96 5.31 -0.61 14.05
N GLN A 97 6.13 -1.13 14.94
CA GLN A 97 5.90 -2.44 15.58
C GLN A 97 5.23 -2.30 16.99
#